data_1589f3147a84ee06f2930db83eec198c
#
_entry.id   1589f3147a84ee06f2930db83eec198c
#
_cell.length_a   1.000
_cell.length_b   1.000
_cell.length_c   1.000
_cell.angle_alpha   90.00
_cell.angle_beta   90.00
_cell.angle_gamma   90.00
#
_symmetry.space_group_name_H-M   'P 1'
#
loop_
_entity.id
_entity.type
_entity.pdbx_description
1 polymer ?
#
loop_
_entity_poly.entity_id
_entity_poly.type
_entity_poly.pdbx_seq_one_letter_code
_entity_poly.pdbx_strand_id
1 'polypeptide(L)'
;MKKDINEEYKGPVSVYLKQIGEIRRLTKEEELELWQRLEVCRENKNKLIDEDEEKYSKEIEEIDKEIDSIQHKLVKSNLRLVISIAKRYYNSGVPFIDIIDEGNIGLIEAVKRFEYRKGFKFSTYGVWWIKQSIVKEISSKRHIIRFPMHIARLIKKSIQISKNLTQQLGREPSIDEIAKEMKIDRKTLSSIIVFTQETASVDSFFKNSDNNDMTSFIEDKNFPSPHQDAFMESLRDTLTEALKALDEKERTVIIERFGLYGKEPKTLEDTGKELNITRERVRQIQIKALKKLSGLNLSKELKSFLWD
;
A
#
# COMPACT_ATOMS: atom_id res chain seq x y z
N MET A 1 -7.15 -37.02 20.57
CA MET A 1 -5.83 -36.67 20.04
C MET A 1 -5.47 -35.26 20.51
N LYS A 2 -4.88 -35.13 21.70
CA LYS A 2 -4.18 -33.94 22.15
C LYS A 2 -2.70 -34.12 21.72
N LYS A 3 -2.38 -33.81 20.46
CA LYS A 3 -0.99 -33.54 20.10
C LYS A 3 -0.62 -32.22 20.78
N ASP A 4 0.48 -32.24 21.52
CA ASP A 4 0.97 -31.08 22.25
C ASP A 4 1.18 -29.91 21.28
N ILE A 5 0.33 -28.91 21.44
CA ILE A 5 0.36 -27.64 20.65
C ILE A 5 1.71 -26.94 20.84
N ASN A 6 2.44 -27.27 21.91
CA ASN A 6 3.74 -26.68 22.26
C ASN A 6 4.92 -27.13 21.39
N GLU A 7 4.85 -28.27 20.68
CA GLU A 7 5.95 -28.73 19.81
C GLU A 7 5.89 -28.11 18.40
N GLU A 8 4.71 -27.67 17.96
CA GLU A 8 4.48 -27.19 16.59
C GLU A 8 4.81 -25.69 16.44
N TYR A 9 4.75 -24.91 17.54
CA TYR A 9 4.96 -23.45 17.51
C TYR A 9 6.03 -23.04 18.51
N LYS A 10 7.20 -22.61 18.01
CA LYS A 10 8.29 -22.05 18.84
C LYS A 10 8.15 -20.53 19.00
N GLY A 11 8.57 -19.99 20.15
CA GLY A 11 8.64 -18.55 20.37
C GLY A 11 7.35 -17.90 20.89
N PRO A 12 7.06 -16.63 20.54
CA PRO A 12 5.97 -15.83 21.11
C PRO A 12 4.59 -16.45 20.98
N VAL A 13 4.34 -17.20 19.87
CA VAL A 13 3.07 -17.89 19.62
C VAL A 13 2.78 -18.95 20.67
N SER A 14 3.80 -19.71 21.11
CA SER A 14 3.60 -20.77 22.13
C SER A 14 3.18 -20.18 23.48
N VAL A 15 3.76 -19.04 23.87
CA VAL A 15 3.43 -18.31 25.10
C VAL A 15 1.97 -17.83 25.03
N TYR A 16 1.60 -17.20 23.92
CA TYR A 16 0.22 -16.72 23.70
C TYR A 16 -0.81 -17.86 23.76
N LEU A 17 -0.53 -18.98 23.10
CA LEU A 17 -1.41 -20.15 23.11
C LEU A 17 -1.58 -20.74 24.51
N LYS A 18 -0.52 -20.75 25.34
CA LYS A 18 -0.57 -21.18 26.73
C LYS A 18 -1.46 -20.27 27.56
N GLN A 19 -1.28 -18.96 27.48
CA GLN A 19 -2.09 -17.95 28.18
C GLN A 19 -3.58 -18.08 27.84
N ILE A 20 -3.91 -18.23 26.55
CA ILE A 20 -5.31 -18.41 26.14
C ILE A 20 -5.86 -19.77 26.61
N GLY A 21 -5.01 -20.78 26.72
CA GLY A 21 -5.40 -22.09 27.25
C GLY A 21 -5.91 -22.05 28.70
N GLU A 22 -5.41 -21.08 29.50
CA GLU A 22 -5.78 -20.88 30.92
C GLU A 22 -7.13 -20.17 31.06
N ILE A 23 -7.59 -19.46 30.03
CA ILE A 23 -8.86 -18.71 30.09
C ILE A 23 -10.04 -19.69 30.06
N ARG A 24 -10.89 -19.60 31.10
CA ARG A 24 -12.12 -20.39 31.19
C ARG A 24 -13.10 -19.99 30.08
N ARG A 25 -13.74 -20.99 29.48
CA ARG A 25 -14.87 -20.72 28.55
C ARG A 25 -16.12 -20.39 29.35
N LEU A 26 -16.93 -19.49 28.78
CA LEU A 26 -18.25 -19.21 29.33
C LEU A 26 -19.21 -20.36 29.07
N THR A 27 -20.13 -20.60 30.01
CA THR A 27 -21.29 -21.45 29.77
C THR A 27 -22.28 -20.70 28.85
N LYS A 28 -23.29 -21.42 28.34
CA LYS A 28 -24.33 -20.80 27.50
C LYS A 28 -25.14 -19.75 28.27
N GLU A 29 -25.39 -20.03 29.54
CA GLU A 29 -26.14 -19.20 30.45
C GLU A 29 -25.34 -17.91 30.74
N GLU A 30 -24.06 -18.06 31.11
CA GLU A 30 -23.15 -16.92 31.35
C GLU A 30 -22.96 -16.03 30.10
N GLU A 31 -22.87 -16.66 28.92
CA GLU A 31 -22.75 -15.95 27.64
C GLU A 31 -24.02 -15.12 27.36
N LEU A 32 -25.20 -15.72 27.55
CA LEU A 32 -26.48 -15.05 27.35
C LEU A 32 -26.68 -13.88 28.32
N GLU A 33 -26.37 -14.08 29.60
CA GLU A 33 -26.45 -13.02 30.62
C GLU A 33 -25.59 -11.82 30.27
N LEU A 34 -24.34 -12.06 29.80
CA LEU A 34 -23.45 -10.98 29.36
C LEU A 34 -24.00 -10.22 28.15
N TRP A 35 -24.60 -10.92 27.19
CA TRP A 35 -25.22 -10.27 26.04
C TRP A 35 -26.44 -9.43 26.43
N GLN A 36 -27.28 -9.92 27.32
CA GLN A 36 -28.44 -9.18 27.84
C GLN A 36 -28.00 -7.92 28.57
N ARG A 37 -27.00 -8.03 29.44
CA ARG A 37 -26.46 -6.90 30.19
C ARG A 37 -25.82 -5.86 29.25
N LEU A 38 -25.09 -6.30 28.24
CA LEU A 38 -24.50 -5.40 27.24
C LEU A 38 -25.56 -4.61 26.49
N GLU A 39 -26.67 -5.23 26.15
CA GLU A 39 -27.76 -4.56 25.45
C GLU A 39 -28.48 -3.55 26.34
N VAL A 40 -28.75 -3.88 27.58
CA VAL A 40 -29.32 -2.94 28.57
C VAL A 40 -28.41 -1.73 28.74
N CYS A 41 -27.09 -1.92 28.87
CA CYS A 41 -26.14 -0.82 28.96
C CYS A 41 -26.19 0.08 27.71
N ARG A 42 -26.27 -0.52 26.51
CA ARG A 42 -26.36 0.24 25.25
C ARG A 42 -27.68 1.02 25.15
N GLU A 43 -28.80 0.42 25.52
CA GLU A 43 -30.11 1.08 25.53
C GLU A 43 -30.13 2.27 26.52
N ASN A 44 -29.56 2.07 27.71
CA ASN A 44 -29.46 3.14 28.72
C ASN A 44 -28.57 4.28 28.24
N LYS A 45 -27.41 3.96 27.66
CA LYS A 45 -26.52 4.97 27.08
C LYS A 45 -27.24 5.81 26.02
N ASN A 46 -27.95 5.15 25.08
CA ASN A 46 -28.67 5.86 24.02
C ASN A 46 -29.78 6.79 24.60
N LYS A 47 -30.50 6.36 25.61
CA LYS A 47 -31.50 7.19 26.28
C LYS A 47 -30.88 8.44 26.90
N LEU A 48 -29.76 8.33 27.61
CA LEU A 48 -29.06 9.45 28.22
C LEU A 48 -28.51 10.44 27.21
N ILE A 49 -28.03 9.94 26.08
CA ILE A 49 -27.56 10.77 24.94
C ILE A 49 -28.73 11.54 24.31
N ASP A 50 -29.89 10.88 24.13
CA ASP A 50 -31.10 11.50 23.58
C ASP A 50 -31.72 12.54 24.51
N GLU A 51 -31.54 12.40 25.84
CA GLU A 51 -32.06 13.36 26.82
C GLU A 51 -31.17 14.60 26.92
N ASP A 52 -29.91 14.50 27.27
CA ASP A 52 -28.92 15.59 27.35
C ASP A 52 -27.51 15.03 27.59
N GLU A 53 -26.68 14.96 26.52
CA GLU A 53 -25.34 14.38 26.58
C GLU A 53 -24.39 15.12 27.52
N GLU A 54 -24.48 16.46 27.58
CA GLU A 54 -23.59 17.27 28.44
C GLU A 54 -23.89 17.07 29.91
N LYS A 55 -25.16 17.00 30.26
CA LYS A 55 -25.63 16.83 31.65
C LYS A 55 -25.27 15.47 32.22
N TYR A 56 -25.39 14.41 31.43
CA TYR A 56 -25.20 13.03 31.87
C TYR A 56 -23.81 12.47 31.50
N SER A 57 -22.85 13.33 31.16
CA SER A 57 -21.52 12.94 30.70
C SER A 57 -20.78 11.95 31.62
N LYS A 58 -20.89 12.12 32.96
CA LYS A 58 -20.26 11.19 33.93
C LYS A 58 -20.93 9.82 33.95
N GLU A 59 -22.26 9.79 33.90
CA GLU A 59 -23.02 8.53 33.88
C GLU A 59 -22.76 7.75 32.56
N ILE A 60 -22.68 8.47 31.45
CA ILE A 60 -22.32 7.90 30.15
C ILE A 60 -20.90 7.28 30.19
N GLU A 61 -19.94 7.97 30.85
CA GLU A 61 -18.57 7.43 31.02
C GLU A 61 -18.52 6.16 31.87
N GLU A 62 -19.35 6.10 32.94
CA GLU A 62 -19.45 4.89 33.76
C GLU A 62 -20.07 3.70 32.96
N ILE A 63 -21.13 3.97 32.20
CA ILE A 63 -21.76 2.96 31.32
C ILE A 63 -20.78 2.50 30.26
N ASP A 64 -19.97 3.38 29.68
CA ASP A 64 -18.95 3.00 28.70
C ASP A 64 -17.89 2.07 29.29
N LYS A 65 -17.42 2.34 30.50
CA LYS A 65 -16.50 1.44 31.22
C LYS A 65 -17.12 0.07 31.48
N GLU A 66 -18.42 0.02 31.79
CA GLU A 66 -19.13 -1.26 31.96
C GLU A 66 -19.26 -2.00 30.62
N ILE A 67 -19.65 -1.32 29.54
CA ILE A 67 -19.71 -1.89 28.20
C ILE A 67 -18.35 -2.48 27.79
N ASP A 68 -17.27 -1.73 27.99
CA ASP A 68 -15.91 -2.20 27.65
C ASP A 68 -15.51 -3.42 28.49
N SER A 69 -15.84 -3.45 29.78
CA SER A 69 -15.57 -4.59 30.65
C SER A 69 -16.30 -5.86 30.18
N ILE A 70 -17.58 -5.75 29.81
CA ILE A 70 -18.38 -6.86 29.31
C ILE A 70 -17.84 -7.33 27.96
N GLN A 71 -17.56 -6.41 27.03
CA GLN A 71 -16.98 -6.73 25.72
C GLN A 71 -15.63 -7.45 25.87
N HIS A 72 -14.77 -6.97 26.77
CA HIS A 72 -13.48 -7.58 27.07
C HIS A 72 -13.61 -9.02 27.56
N LYS A 73 -14.59 -9.29 28.42
CA LYS A 73 -14.88 -10.64 28.94
C LYS A 73 -15.39 -11.55 27.83
N LEU A 74 -16.28 -11.05 26.95
CA LEU A 74 -16.78 -11.79 25.79
C LEU A 74 -15.66 -12.09 24.77
N VAL A 75 -14.79 -11.12 24.47
CA VAL A 75 -13.64 -11.31 23.59
C VAL A 75 -12.68 -12.35 24.16
N LYS A 76 -12.25 -12.19 25.43
CA LYS A 76 -11.30 -13.11 26.07
C LYS A 76 -11.78 -14.56 26.04
N SER A 77 -13.05 -14.79 26.33
CA SER A 77 -13.62 -16.15 26.35
C SER A 77 -13.68 -16.83 24.97
N ASN A 78 -13.66 -16.00 23.89
CA ASN A 78 -13.77 -16.46 22.50
C ASN A 78 -12.44 -16.44 21.72
N LEU A 79 -11.30 -16.06 22.31
CA LEU A 79 -9.99 -16.06 21.64
C LEU A 79 -9.61 -17.44 21.03
N ARG A 80 -10.04 -18.53 21.67
CA ARG A 80 -9.80 -19.89 21.14
C ARG A 80 -10.52 -20.15 19.81
N LEU A 81 -11.64 -19.46 19.54
CA LEU A 81 -12.32 -19.53 18.25
C LEU A 81 -11.43 -18.92 17.14
N VAL A 82 -10.79 -17.78 17.42
CA VAL A 82 -9.86 -17.14 16.48
C VAL A 82 -8.75 -18.11 16.09
N ILE A 83 -8.09 -18.75 17.08
CA ILE A 83 -7.00 -19.69 16.82
C ILE A 83 -7.48 -20.86 15.94
N SER A 84 -8.68 -21.39 16.20
CA SER A 84 -9.24 -22.50 15.42
C SER A 84 -9.45 -22.15 13.94
N ILE A 85 -9.74 -20.90 13.65
CA ILE A 85 -9.92 -20.37 12.29
C ILE A 85 -8.56 -20.02 11.68
N ALA A 86 -7.69 -19.32 12.42
CA ALA A 86 -6.37 -18.89 11.98
C ALA A 86 -5.47 -20.06 11.55
N LYS A 87 -5.56 -21.22 12.20
CA LYS A 87 -4.83 -22.46 11.82
C LYS A 87 -5.01 -22.85 10.36
N ARG A 88 -6.15 -22.58 9.76
CA ARG A 88 -6.41 -22.91 8.34
C ARG A 88 -5.61 -22.03 7.37
N TYR A 89 -5.05 -20.92 7.86
CA TYR A 89 -4.32 -19.94 7.10
C TYR A 89 -2.82 -19.90 7.42
N TYR A 90 -2.33 -20.89 8.20
CA TYR A 90 -0.94 -20.96 8.65
C TYR A 90 0.08 -20.82 7.51
N ASN A 91 -0.17 -21.47 6.37
CA ASN A 91 0.74 -21.48 5.20
C ASN A 91 0.41 -20.37 4.18
N SER A 92 -0.13 -19.25 4.62
CA SER A 92 -0.55 -18.17 3.69
C SER A 92 0.56 -17.21 3.26
N GLY A 93 1.79 -17.39 3.78
CA GLY A 93 2.92 -16.46 3.52
C GLY A 93 2.95 -15.24 4.45
N VAL A 94 2.05 -15.19 5.46
CA VAL A 94 2.02 -14.13 6.49
C VAL A 94 2.38 -14.77 7.84
N PRO A 95 3.13 -14.10 8.73
CA PRO A 95 3.43 -14.60 10.06
C PRO A 95 2.17 -14.99 10.82
N PHE A 96 2.19 -16.17 11.48
CA PHE A 96 0.98 -16.71 12.12
C PHE A 96 0.45 -15.80 13.24
N ILE A 97 1.34 -15.10 13.94
CA ILE A 97 0.95 -14.16 14.99
C ILE A 97 0.12 -13.00 14.40
N ASP A 98 0.50 -12.46 13.24
CA ASP A 98 -0.23 -11.39 12.56
C ASP A 98 -1.63 -11.86 12.13
N ILE A 99 -1.74 -13.11 11.69
CA ILE A 99 -3.04 -13.71 11.33
C ILE A 99 -3.95 -13.82 12.56
N ILE A 100 -3.39 -14.19 13.72
CA ILE A 100 -4.14 -14.24 14.98
C ILE A 100 -4.59 -12.85 15.40
N ASP A 101 -3.70 -11.87 15.35
CA ASP A 101 -4.01 -10.49 15.77
C ASP A 101 -5.10 -9.87 14.91
N GLU A 102 -5.04 -10.06 13.60
CA GLU A 102 -6.11 -9.62 12.71
C GLU A 102 -7.42 -10.38 12.94
N GLY A 103 -7.32 -11.66 13.24
CA GLY A 103 -8.46 -12.46 13.67
C GLY A 103 -9.10 -11.94 14.97
N ASN A 104 -8.29 -11.47 15.93
CA ASN A 104 -8.75 -10.83 17.17
C ASN A 104 -9.47 -9.51 16.90
N ILE A 105 -8.97 -8.71 15.94
CA ILE A 105 -9.68 -7.49 15.48
C ILE A 105 -11.04 -7.86 14.91
N GLY A 106 -11.11 -8.88 14.06
CA GLY A 106 -12.37 -9.40 13.53
C GLY A 106 -13.32 -9.90 14.63
N LEU A 107 -12.81 -10.54 15.67
CA LEU A 107 -13.59 -10.97 16.83
C LEU A 107 -14.17 -9.77 17.60
N ILE A 108 -13.39 -8.72 17.84
CA ILE A 108 -13.82 -7.49 18.51
C ILE A 108 -14.97 -6.84 17.72
N GLU A 109 -14.83 -6.73 16.40
CA GLU A 109 -15.90 -6.21 15.54
C GLU A 109 -17.17 -7.08 15.59
N ALA A 110 -17.00 -8.39 15.64
CA ALA A 110 -18.13 -9.31 15.81
C ALA A 110 -18.87 -9.09 17.14
N VAL A 111 -18.14 -8.91 18.24
CA VAL A 111 -18.73 -8.64 19.57
C VAL A 111 -19.47 -7.30 19.59
N LYS A 112 -18.93 -6.27 18.93
CA LYS A 112 -19.59 -4.96 18.84
C LYS A 112 -20.92 -5.02 18.08
N ARG A 113 -21.03 -5.89 17.06
CA ARG A 113 -22.18 -5.90 16.12
C ARG A 113 -23.15 -7.07 16.35
N PHE A 114 -22.87 -7.96 17.28
CA PHE A 114 -23.72 -9.11 17.52
C PHE A 114 -25.03 -8.73 18.20
N GLU A 115 -26.13 -9.28 17.69
CA GLU A 115 -27.48 -9.13 18.22
C GLU A 115 -28.01 -10.49 18.70
N TYR A 116 -27.99 -10.71 20.03
CA TYR A 116 -28.38 -11.99 20.60
C TYR A 116 -29.87 -12.33 20.42
N ARG A 117 -30.73 -11.30 20.26
CA ARG A 117 -32.19 -11.47 20.07
C ARG A 117 -32.52 -12.27 18.80
N LYS A 118 -31.63 -12.34 17.83
CA LYS A 118 -31.80 -13.12 16.60
C LYS A 118 -31.71 -14.65 16.83
N GLY A 119 -31.42 -15.11 18.05
CA GLY A 119 -31.42 -16.53 18.41
C GLY A 119 -30.26 -17.37 17.88
N PHE A 120 -29.29 -16.79 17.18
CA PHE A 120 -28.13 -17.50 16.68
C PHE A 120 -26.99 -17.55 17.73
N LYS A 121 -26.19 -18.61 17.67
CA LYS A 121 -24.98 -18.70 18.50
C LYS A 121 -23.94 -17.66 18.05
N PHE A 122 -23.29 -16.99 18.98
CA PHE A 122 -22.23 -16.03 18.69
C PHE A 122 -21.13 -16.64 17.80
N SER A 123 -20.72 -17.89 18.06
CA SER A 123 -19.69 -18.56 17.26
C SER A 123 -20.05 -18.65 15.78
N THR A 124 -21.32 -18.83 15.42
CA THR A 124 -21.76 -18.86 14.01
C THR A 124 -21.57 -17.50 13.35
N TYR A 125 -21.88 -16.42 14.04
CA TYR A 125 -21.71 -15.04 13.55
C TYR A 125 -20.24 -14.60 13.53
N GLY A 126 -19.52 -14.85 14.64
CA GLY A 126 -18.13 -14.45 14.82
C GLY A 126 -17.18 -15.06 13.77
N VAL A 127 -17.43 -16.30 13.32
CA VAL A 127 -16.61 -16.95 12.28
C VAL A 127 -16.54 -16.13 11.00
N TRP A 128 -17.61 -15.46 10.60
CA TRP A 128 -17.62 -14.64 9.39
C TRP A 128 -16.72 -13.42 9.50
N TRP A 129 -16.79 -12.71 10.62
CA TRP A 129 -15.98 -11.52 10.88
C TRP A 129 -14.51 -11.86 11.01
N ILE A 130 -14.18 -12.87 11.81
CA ILE A 130 -12.81 -13.37 11.99
C ILE A 130 -12.21 -13.77 10.64
N LYS A 131 -12.95 -14.58 9.84
CA LYS A 131 -12.48 -15.01 8.54
C LYS A 131 -12.30 -13.84 7.56
N GLN A 132 -13.22 -12.89 7.56
CA GLN A 132 -13.15 -11.72 6.68
C GLN A 132 -11.93 -10.87 7.00
N SER A 133 -11.65 -10.61 8.29
CA SER A 133 -10.49 -9.84 8.73
C SER A 133 -9.19 -10.55 8.34
N ILE A 134 -9.04 -11.85 8.65
CA ILE A 134 -7.88 -12.64 8.28
C ILE A 134 -7.64 -12.63 6.76
N VAL A 135 -8.67 -12.85 5.94
CA VAL A 135 -8.52 -12.88 4.47
C VAL A 135 -8.14 -11.52 3.92
N LYS A 136 -8.68 -10.44 4.50
CA LYS A 136 -8.31 -9.06 4.14
C LYS A 136 -6.83 -8.82 4.40
N GLU A 137 -6.33 -9.21 5.56
CA GLU A 137 -4.94 -9.05 5.95
C GLU A 137 -3.99 -9.86 5.07
N ILE A 138 -4.28 -11.13 4.85
CA ILE A 138 -3.50 -11.98 3.95
C ILE A 138 -3.41 -11.35 2.56
N SER A 139 -4.51 -10.79 2.05
CA SER A 139 -4.53 -10.14 0.74
C SER A 139 -3.70 -8.86 0.69
N SER A 140 -3.50 -8.19 1.83
CA SER A 140 -2.74 -6.93 1.92
C SER A 140 -1.26 -7.14 2.19
N LYS A 141 -0.88 -8.16 2.97
CA LYS A 141 0.51 -8.37 3.44
C LYS A 141 1.25 -9.53 2.76
N ARG A 142 0.55 -10.42 2.05
CA ARG A 142 1.18 -11.58 1.41
C ARG A 142 2.26 -11.21 0.40
N HIS A 143 2.06 -10.11 -0.32
CA HIS A 143 2.97 -9.66 -1.37
C HIS A 143 3.75 -8.42 -0.90
N ILE A 144 5.05 -8.38 -1.19
CA ILE A 144 5.92 -7.23 -0.91
C ILE A 144 5.37 -5.97 -1.58
N ILE A 145 4.93 -6.09 -2.83
CA ILE A 145 4.21 -5.03 -3.55
C ILE A 145 2.72 -5.19 -3.25
N ARG A 146 2.15 -4.23 -2.51
CA ARG A 146 0.74 -4.25 -2.15
C ARG A 146 -0.16 -4.06 -3.38
N PHE A 147 -1.13 -4.96 -3.55
CA PHE A 147 -2.16 -4.86 -4.59
C PHE A 147 -3.51 -4.44 -4.00
N PRO A 148 -4.32 -3.65 -4.77
CA PRO A 148 -5.71 -3.41 -4.44
C PRO A 148 -6.51 -4.72 -4.38
N MET A 149 -7.50 -4.80 -3.49
CA MET A 149 -8.31 -6.00 -3.26
C MET A 149 -9.01 -6.54 -4.52
N HIS A 150 -9.42 -5.65 -5.44
CA HIS A 150 -10.04 -6.08 -6.69
C HIS A 150 -9.05 -6.84 -7.60
N ILE A 151 -7.80 -6.39 -7.66
CA ILE A 151 -6.74 -7.10 -8.41
C ILE A 151 -6.45 -8.47 -7.78
N ALA A 152 -6.32 -8.55 -6.46
CA ALA A 152 -6.13 -9.82 -5.75
C ALA A 152 -7.27 -10.82 -6.03
N ARG A 153 -8.53 -10.34 -6.14
CA ARG A 153 -9.68 -11.18 -6.53
C ARG A 153 -9.58 -11.66 -7.98
N LEU A 154 -9.14 -10.79 -8.90
CA LEU A 154 -8.95 -11.15 -10.30
C LEU A 154 -7.83 -12.19 -10.47
N ILE A 155 -6.71 -12.03 -9.75
CA ILE A 155 -5.61 -13.02 -9.71
C ILE A 155 -6.16 -14.38 -9.24
N LYS A 156 -6.88 -14.41 -8.11
CA LYS A 156 -7.46 -15.65 -7.60
C LYS A 156 -8.42 -16.30 -8.59
N LYS A 157 -9.26 -15.49 -9.25
CA LYS A 157 -10.20 -15.96 -10.27
C LYS A 157 -9.46 -16.52 -11.50
N SER A 158 -8.39 -15.87 -11.97
CA SER A 158 -7.60 -16.34 -13.12
C SER A 158 -6.95 -17.68 -12.83
N ILE A 159 -6.36 -17.89 -11.65
CA ILE A 159 -5.78 -19.16 -11.24
C ILE A 159 -6.85 -20.27 -11.19
N GLN A 160 -8.03 -19.97 -10.65
CA GLN A 160 -9.13 -20.94 -10.60
C GLN A 160 -9.61 -21.36 -11.99
N ILE A 161 -9.79 -20.40 -12.89
CA ILE A 161 -10.21 -20.65 -14.27
C ILE A 161 -9.13 -21.42 -15.02
N SER A 162 -7.85 -21.03 -14.85
CA SER A 162 -6.73 -21.77 -15.46
C SER A 162 -6.75 -23.23 -15.04
N LYS A 163 -6.91 -23.55 -13.76
CA LYS A 163 -7.03 -24.93 -13.26
C LYS A 163 -8.20 -25.69 -13.88
N ASN A 164 -9.38 -25.04 -13.96
CA ASN A 164 -10.57 -25.67 -14.55
C ASN A 164 -10.36 -25.95 -16.04
N LEU A 165 -9.80 -24.98 -16.79
CA LEU A 165 -9.52 -25.16 -18.22
C LEU A 165 -8.45 -26.25 -18.45
N THR A 166 -7.42 -26.32 -17.60
CA THR A 166 -6.42 -27.40 -17.68
C THR A 166 -7.06 -28.78 -17.54
N GLN A 167 -8.02 -28.95 -16.62
CA GLN A 167 -8.76 -30.21 -16.45
C GLN A 167 -9.63 -30.55 -17.65
N GLN A 168 -10.23 -29.53 -18.30
CA GLN A 168 -11.11 -29.74 -19.48
C GLN A 168 -10.31 -30.00 -20.75
N LEU A 169 -9.22 -29.27 -20.97
CA LEU A 169 -8.43 -29.30 -22.21
C LEU A 169 -7.32 -30.36 -22.18
N GLY A 170 -6.94 -30.86 -21.00
CA GLY A 170 -5.80 -31.79 -20.84
C GLY A 170 -4.43 -31.13 -21.11
N ARG A 171 -4.38 -29.81 -21.29
CA ARG A 171 -3.17 -29.01 -21.49
C ARG A 171 -3.29 -27.66 -20.77
N GLU A 172 -2.18 -26.95 -20.65
CA GLU A 172 -2.21 -25.57 -20.14
C GLU A 172 -3.00 -24.65 -21.06
N PRO A 173 -3.94 -23.84 -20.53
CA PRO A 173 -4.71 -22.89 -21.33
C PRO A 173 -3.87 -21.69 -21.75
N SER A 174 -4.13 -21.16 -22.94
CA SER A 174 -3.52 -19.92 -23.42
C SER A 174 -4.08 -18.71 -22.67
N ILE A 175 -3.34 -17.59 -22.69
CA ILE A 175 -3.80 -16.31 -22.10
C ILE A 175 -5.14 -15.89 -22.71
N ASP A 176 -5.32 -16.11 -24.00
CA ASP A 176 -6.55 -15.75 -24.71
C ASP A 176 -7.78 -16.59 -24.27
N GLU A 177 -7.57 -17.87 -24.00
CA GLU A 177 -8.62 -18.77 -23.48
C GLU A 177 -9.05 -18.35 -22.06
N ILE A 178 -8.07 -18.01 -21.20
CA ILE A 178 -8.36 -17.51 -19.84
C ILE A 178 -9.08 -16.16 -19.91
N ALA A 179 -8.60 -15.22 -20.75
CA ALA A 179 -9.20 -13.90 -20.91
C ALA A 179 -10.66 -13.97 -21.38
N LYS A 180 -10.93 -14.87 -22.34
CA LYS A 180 -12.27 -15.11 -22.85
C LYS A 180 -13.22 -15.64 -21.78
N GLU A 181 -12.76 -16.61 -20.99
CA GLU A 181 -13.56 -17.21 -19.92
C GLU A 181 -13.78 -16.20 -18.76
N MET A 182 -12.78 -15.36 -18.47
CA MET A 182 -12.89 -14.29 -17.48
C MET A 182 -13.75 -13.11 -17.95
N LYS A 183 -14.01 -12.99 -19.26
CA LYS A 183 -14.65 -11.83 -19.92
C LYS A 183 -13.90 -10.53 -19.69
N ILE A 184 -12.57 -10.55 -19.81
CA ILE A 184 -11.69 -9.39 -19.67
C ILE A 184 -10.77 -9.30 -20.89
N ASP A 185 -10.21 -8.10 -21.11
CA ASP A 185 -9.26 -7.88 -22.20
C ASP A 185 -7.92 -8.60 -21.95
N ARG A 186 -7.30 -9.09 -23.03
CA ARG A 186 -6.00 -9.77 -23.01
C ARG A 186 -4.90 -8.92 -22.34
N LYS A 187 -4.87 -7.60 -22.64
CA LYS A 187 -3.86 -6.68 -22.07
C LYS A 187 -4.00 -6.61 -20.56
N THR A 188 -5.22 -6.49 -20.08
CA THR A 188 -5.52 -6.48 -18.64
C THR A 188 -5.10 -7.78 -17.97
N LEU A 189 -5.38 -8.94 -18.58
CA LEU A 189 -4.95 -10.23 -18.04
C LEU A 189 -3.43 -10.37 -18.03
N SER A 190 -2.74 -9.95 -19.10
CA SER A 190 -1.28 -9.98 -19.16
C SER A 190 -0.65 -9.14 -18.03
N SER A 191 -1.18 -7.95 -17.78
CA SER A 191 -0.74 -7.12 -16.65
C SER A 191 -0.98 -7.80 -15.31
N ILE A 192 -2.13 -8.48 -15.13
CA ILE A 192 -2.45 -9.23 -13.90
C ILE A 192 -1.48 -10.39 -13.69
N ILE A 193 -1.10 -11.11 -14.77
CA ILE A 193 -0.16 -12.25 -14.68
C ILE A 193 1.22 -11.78 -14.21
N VAL A 194 1.69 -10.61 -14.66
CA VAL A 194 2.97 -10.05 -14.19
C VAL A 194 2.95 -9.86 -12.66
N PHE A 195 1.82 -9.49 -12.08
CA PHE A 195 1.69 -9.36 -10.62
C PHE A 195 1.65 -10.70 -9.88
N THR A 196 1.46 -11.84 -10.56
CA THR A 196 1.52 -13.17 -9.90
C THR A 196 2.95 -13.68 -9.74
N GLN A 197 3.92 -13.05 -10.40
CA GLN A 197 5.33 -13.42 -10.26
C GLN A 197 5.82 -13.06 -8.86
N GLU A 198 6.47 -14.02 -8.21
CA GLU A 198 7.06 -13.79 -6.90
C GLU A 198 8.32 -12.92 -7.04
N THR A 199 8.48 -11.98 -6.10
CA THR A 199 9.71 -11.19 -6.03
C THR A 199 10.85 -12.07 -5.53
N ALA A 200 11.98 -12.04 -6.22
CA ALA A 200 13.18 -12.73 -5.79
C ALA A 200 13.98 -11.86 -4.80
N SER A 201 14.59 -12.50 -3.79
CA SER A 201 15.51 -11.78 -2.90
C SER A 201 16.83 -11.53 -3.63
N VAL A 202 17.30 -10.29 -3.58
CA VAL A 202 18.60 -9.90 -4.13
C VAL A 202 19.73 -10.71 -3.49
N ASP A 203 19.62 -11.03 -2.19
CA ASP A 203 20.64 -11.78 -1.45
C ASP A 203 20.62 -13.29 -1.72
N SER A 204 19.53 -13.81 -2.30
CA SER A 204 19.37 -15.28 -2.44
C SER A 204 20.02 -15.88 -3.69
N PHE A 205 20.34 -15.06 -4.68
CA PHE A 205 20.78 -15.55 -5.99
C PHE A 205 22.20 -16.14 -6.00
N PHE A 206 23.03 -15.88 -4.99
CA PHE A 206 24.48 -16.14 -5.01
C PHE A 206 25.02 -17.12 -3.97
N LYS A 207 24.20 -18.04 -3.49
CA LYS A 207 24.70 -19.12 -2.62
C LYS A 207 25.72 -20.07 -3.27
N ASN A 208 25.93 -19.98 -4.59
CA ASN A 208 26.72 -20.95 -5.35
C ASN A 208 27.92 -20.37 -6.13
N SER A 209 28.25 -19.10 -6.01
CA SER A 209 29.45 -18.56 -6.68
C SER A 209 30.14 -17.54 -5.80
N ASP A 210 31.46 -17.76 -5.66
CA ASP A 210 32.34 -16.92 -4.84
C ASP A 210 32.22 -15.43 -5.20
N ASN A 211 31.81 -14.62 -4.21
CA ASN A 211 31.95 -13.15 -4.14
C ASN A 211 31.23 -12.25 -5.15
N ASN A 212 30.22 -12.68 -5.89
CA ASN A 212 29.48 -11.76 -6.76
C ASN A 212 28.04 -11.53 -6.25
N ASP A 213 27.83 -10.45 -5.51
CA ASP A 213 26.51 -9.99 -5.10
C ASP A 213 25.71 -9.50 -6.33
N MET A 214 24.43 -9.86 -6.41
CA MET A 214 23.54 -9.38 -7.51
C MET A 214 23.47 -7.85 -7.54
N THR A 215 23.74 -7.19 -6.44
CA THR A 215 23.84 -5.74 -6.34
C THR A 215 24.86 -5.14 -7.31
N SER A 216 25.94 -5.87 -7.61
CA SER A 216 26.96 -5.42 -8.57
C SER A 216 26.52 -5.46 -10.04
N PHE A 217 25.42 -6.17 -10.36
CA PHE A 217 24.86 -6.24 -11.72
C PHE A 217 23.66 -5.32 -11.92
N ILE A 218 23.15 -4.72 -10.86
CA ILE A 218 22.03 -3.78 -10.95
C ILE A 218 22.56 -2.40 -11.30
N GLU A 219 22.19 -1.91 -12.47
CA GLU A 219 22.56 -0.58 -12.95
C GLU A 219 21.92 0.49 -12.05
N ASP A 220 22.72 1.45 -11.57
CA ASP A 220 22.22 2.64 -10.90
C ASP A 220 21.74 3.67 -11.92
N LYS A 221 20.44 3.74 -12.10
CA LYS A 221 19.81 4.68 -13.05
C LYS A 221 19.85 6.14 -12.61
N ASN A 222 20.27 6.42 -11.38
CA ASN A 222 20.40 7.80 -10.88
C ASN A 222 21.75 8.40 -11.28
N PHE A 223 22.73 7.56 -11.63
CA PHE A 223 24.00 8.01 -12.17
C PHE A 223 23.92 8.10 -13.69
N PRO A 224 24.11 9.27 -14.27
CA PRO A 224 24.21 9.42 -15.72
C PRO A 224 25.41 8.62 -16.25
N SER A 225 25.28 8.05 -17.43
CA SER A 225 26.41 7.37 -18.06
C SER A 225 27.53 8.40 -18.37
N PRO A 226 28.82 8.00 -18.41
CA PRO A 226 29.92 8.89 -18.80
C PRO A 226 29.68 9.59 -20.14
N HIS A 227 28.97 8.93 -21.05
CA HIS A 227 28.57 9.50 -22.33
C HIS A 227 27.56 10.63 -22.17
N GLN A 228 26.60 10.47 -21.29
CA GLN A 228 25.59 11.52 -20.99
C GLN A 228 26.26 12.71 -20.28
N ASP A 229 27.19 12.46 -19.37
CA ASP A 229 27.93 13.54 -18.70
C ASP A 229 28.77 14.34 -19.68
N ALA A 230 29.54 13.69 -20.53
CA ALA A 230 30.33 14.35 -21.56
C ALA A 230 29.44 15.14 -22.55
N PHE A 231 28.28 14.57 -22.91
CA PHE A 231 27.29 15.25 -23.75
C PHE A 231 26.73 16.52 -23.07
N MET A 232 26.36 16.44 -21.81
CA MET A 232 25.85 17.57 -21.04
C MET A 232 26.92 18.63 -20.80
N GLU A 233 28.17 18.26 -20.62
CA GLU A 233 29.29 19.17 -20.50
C GLU A 233 29.54 19.93 -21.82
N SER A 234 29.58 19.22 -22.96
CA SER A 234 29.69 19.81 -24.27
C SER A 234 28.54 20.77 -24.59
N LEU A 235 27.30 20.41 -24.22
CA LEU A 235 26.12 21.27 -24.34
C LEU A 235 26.26 22.54 -23.49
N ARG A 236 26.76 22.44 -22.26
CA ARG A 236 26.99 23.60 -21.36
C ARG A 236 28.03 24.53 -21.92
N ASP A 237 29.11 24.00 -22.47
CA ASP A 237 30.19 24.81 -23.07
C ASP A 237 29.67 25.58 -24.30
N THR A 238 28.99 24.90 -25.21
CA THR A 238 28.38 25.51 -26.39
C THR A 238 27.35 26.57 -26.02
N LEU A 239 26.52 26.30 -25.00
CA LEU A 239 25.55 27.28 -24.46
C LEU A 239 26.25 28.50 -23.84
N THR A 240 27.31 28.27 -23.08
CA THR A 240 28.09 29.33 -22.44
C THR A 240 28.77 30.24 -23.50
N GLU A 241 29.27 29.66 -24.57
CA GLU A 241 29.85 30.38 -25.68
C GLU A 241 28.80 31.21 -26.43
N ALA A 242 27.62 30.60 -26.70
CA ALA A 242 26.52 31.33 -27.32
C ALA A 242 26.04 32.51 -26.47
N LEU A 243 25.99 32.37 -25.13
CA LEU A 243 25.59 33.44 -24.23
C LEU A 243 26.60 34.56 -24.13
N LYS A 244 27.90 34.36 -24.45
CA LYS A 244 28.90 35.42 -24.53
C LYS A 244 28.61 36.41 -25.64
N ALA A 245 27.88 36.03 -26.69
CA ALA A 245 27.49 36.92 -27.78
C ALA A 245 26.33 37.89 -27.41
N LEU A 246 25.73 37.74 -26.25
CA LEU A 246 24.66 38.60 -25.75
C LEU A 246 25.22 39.72 -24.87
N ASP A 247 24.52 40.88 -24.90
CA ASP A 247 24.77 41.95 -23.95
C ASP A 247 24.49 41.47 -22.50
N GLU A 248 25.13 42.10 -21.51
CA GLU A 248 25.00 41.69 -20.11
C GLU A 248 23.54 41.60 -19.64
N LYS A 249 22.72 42.58 -19.99
CA LYS A 249 21.28 42.61 -19.67
C LYS A 249 20.50 41.51 -20.38
N GLU A 250 20.80 41.27 -21.65
CA GLU A 250 20.18 40.19 -22.44
C GLU A 250 20.54 38.81 -21.87
N ARG A 251 21.81 38.63 -21.51
CA ARG A 251 22.30 37.39 -20.88
C ARG A 251 21.61 37.09 -19.55
N THR A 252 21.54 38.10 -18.67
CA THR A 252 20.88 37.95 -17.35
C THR A 252 19.41 37.59 -17.53
N VAL A 253 18.67 38.25 -18.42
CA VAL A 253 17.28 37.91 -18.69
C VAL A 253 17.11 36.44 -19.15
N ILE A 254 17.97 35.98 -20.05
CA ILE A 254 17.90 34.58 -20.54
C ILE A 254 18.22 33.59 -19.41
N ILE A 255 19.27 33.84 -18.62
CA ILE A 255 19.65 32.97 -17.50
C ILE A 255 18.51 32.86 -16.48
N GLU A 256 17.92 33.95 -16.03
CA GLU A 256 16.85 33.95 -15.04
C GLU A 256 15.53 33.35 -15.58
N ARG A 257 15.21 33.65 -16.84
CA ARG A 257 13.98 33.15 -17.47
C ARG A 257 13.99 31.64 -17.72
N PHE A 258 15.12 31.08 -18.13
CA PHE A 258 15.25 29.66 -18.48
C PHE A 258 15.89 28.85 -17.38
N GLY A 259 16.25 29.43 -16.25
CA GLY A 259 16.83 28.74 -15.12
C GLY A 259 18.19 28.08 -15.44
N LEU A 260 19.03 28.77 -16.23
CA LEU A 260 20.34 28.25 -16.60
C LEU A 260 21.29 28.27 -15.39
N TYR A 261 22.32 27.40 -15.43
CA TYR A 261 23.31 27.22 -14.36
C TYR A 261 22.73 26.79 -13.00
N GLY A 262 21.68 25.95 -13.02
CA GLY A 262 21.09 25.40 -11.81
C GLY A 262 20.12 26.34 -11.08
N LYS A 263 19.74 27.43 -11.70
CA LYS A 263 18.68 28.31 -11.20
C LYS A 263 17.31 27.77 -11.56
N GLU A 264 16.28 28.15 -10.80
CA GLU A 264 14.90 27.87 -11.18
C GLU A 264 14.39 28.86 -12.26
N PRO A 265 13.63 28.38 -13.26
CA PRO A 265 13.07 29.27 -14.29
C PRO A 265 12.03 30.23 -13.69
N LYS A 266 12.21 31.54 -13.93
CA LYS A 266 11.33 32.58 -13.40
C LYS A 266 10.31 33.06 -14.43
N THR A 267 9.17 33.60 -13.97
CA THR A 267 8.17 34.20 -14.84
C THR A 267 8.68 35.59 -15.38
N LEU A 268 8.03 36.11 -16.45
CA LEU A 268 8.37 37.44 -16.98
C LEU A 268 8.20 38.53 -15.92
N GLU A 269 7.23 38.37 -15.03
CA GLU A 269 6.94 39.32 -13.97
C GLU A 269 8.00 39.31 -12.87
N ASP A 270 8.39 38.11 -12.42
CA ASP A 270 9.41 37.96 -11.37
C ASP A 270 10.77 38.41 -11.83
N THR A 271 11.14 38.08 -13.10
CA THR A 271 12.36 38.59 -13.72
C THR A 271 12.33 40.12 -13.83
N GLY A 272 11.15 40.71 -14.12
CA GLY A 272 10.97 42.13 -14.16
C GLY A 272 11.16 42.82 -12.81
N LYS A 273 10.60 42.24 -11.75
CA LYS A 273 10.78 42.73 -10.36
C LYS A 273 12.26 42.72 -9.94
N GLU A 274 12.97 41.63 -10.25
CA GLU A 274 14.37 41.46 -9.87
C GLU A 274 15.31 42.43 -10.60
N LEU A 275 15.03 42.69 -11.87
CA LEU A 275 15.84 43.61 -12.70
C LEU A 275 15.32 45.04 -12.67
N ASN A 276 14.29 45.37 -11.89
CA ASN A 276 13.64 46.66 -11.81
C ASN A 276 13.17 47.20 -13.17
N ILE A 277 12.59 46.37 -14.02
CA ILE A 277 12.04 46.70 -15.34
C ILE A 277 10.62 46.11 -15.48
N THR A 278 9.84 46.65 -16.43
CA THR A 278 8.50 46.20 -16.68
C THR A 278 8.48 44.82 -17.33
N ARG A 279 7.43 44.02 -17.07
CA ARG A 279 7.19 42.72 -17.71
C ARG A 279 7.33 42.76 -19.23
N GLU A 280 6.78 43.80 -19.87
CA GLU A 280 6.84 43.95 -21.32
C GLU A 280 8.28 44.24 -21.79
N ARG A 281 9.05 44.95 -21.00
CA ARG A 281 10.48 45.21 -21.30
C ARG A 281 11.31 43.91 -21.23
N VAL A 282 11.05 43.05 -20.24
CA VAL A 282 11.66 41.71 -20.17
C VAL A 282 11.34 40.90 -21.43
N ARG A 283 10.07 40.90 -21.87
CA ARG A 283 9.63 40.20 -23.09
C ARG A 283 10.35 40.70 -24.34
N GLN A 284 10.49 42.02 -24.48
CA GLN A 284 11.23 42.60 -25.61
C GLN A 284 12.71 42.22 -25.62
N ILE A 285 13.36 42.25 -24.44
CA ILE A 285 14.77 41.85 -24.29
C ILE A 285 14.91 40.37 -24.63
N GLN A 286 14.02 39.51 -24.10
CA GLN A 286 14.02 38.06 -24.39
C GLN A 286 13.91 37.78 -25.90
N ILE A 287 12.94 38.39 -26.60
CA ILE A 287 12.77 38.22 -28.05
C ILE A 287 14.03 38.64 -28.80
N LYS A 288 14.60 39.82 -28.45
CA LYS A 288 15.81 40.33 -29.07
C LYS A 288 16.99 39.39 -28.85
N ALA A 289 17.17 38.89 -27.63
CA ALA A 289 18.24 37.94 -27.27
C ALA A 289 18.10 36.60 -28.02
N LEU A 290 16.89 36.02 -28.06
CA LEU A 290 16.64 34.78 -28.79
C LEU A 290 16.87 34.98 -30.31
N LYS A 291 16.50 36.13 -30.88
CA LYS A 291 16.77 36.43 -32.29
C LYS A 291 18.26 36.53 -32.57
N LYS A 292 19.06 37.14 -31.67
CA LYS A 292 20.52 37.18 -31.79
C LYS A 292 21.11 35.78 -31.75
N LEU A 293 20.68 34.96 -30.76
CA LEU A 293 21.15 33.58 -30.62
C LEU A 293 20.81 32.72 -31.83
N SER A 294 19.62 32.86 -32.41
CA SER A 294 19.21 32.10 -33.59
C SER A 294 20.02 32.43 -34.84
N GLY A 295 20.62 33.65 -34.91
CA GLY A 295 21.48 34.10 -36.00
C GLY A 295 22.94 33.61 -35.91
N LEU A 296 23.35 33.00 -34.81
CA LEU A 296 24.70 32.49 -34.61
C LEU A 296 24.92 31.17 -35.33
N ASN A 297 26.13 30.92 -35.84
CA ASN A 297 26.50 29.60 -36.40
C ASN A 297 26.38 28.50 -35.36
N LEU A 298 26.64 28.78 -34.09
CA LEU A 298 26.42 27.89 -32.94
C LEU A 298 24.97 27.38 -32.79
N SER A 299 23.98 28.07 -33.42
CA SER A 299 22.59 27.56 -33.40
C SER A 299 22.43 26.25 -34.16
N LYS A 300 23.30 25.95 -35.13
CA LYS A 300 23.30 24.64 -35.83
C LYS A 300 23.88 23.55 -34.95
N GLU A 301 24.92 23.83 -34.21
CA GLU A 301 25.53 22.93 -33.24
C GLU A 301 24.58 22.64 -32.07
N LEU A 302 23.89 23.66 -31.54
CA LEU A 302 22.85 23.49 -30.51
C LEU A 302 21.67 22.66 -31.01
N LYS A 303 21.35 22.69 -32.29
CA LYS A 303 20.31 21.86 -32.88
C LYS A 303 20.72 20.38 -32.97
N SER A 304 22.00 20.05 -33.13
CA SER A 304 22.44 18.66 -33.14
C SER A 304 22.23 17.95 -31.79
N PHE A 305 22.24 18.71 -30.68
CA PHE A 305 21.92 18.18 -29.35
C PHE A 305 20.42 17.89 -29.11
N LEU A 306 19.52 18.23 -30.03
CA LEU A 306 18.08 17.97 -29.91
C LEU A 306 17.63 16.65 -30.59
N TRP A 307 18.52 15.98 -31.31
CA TRP A 307 18.16 14.84 -32.16
C TRP A 307 18.75 13.49 -31.66
N ASP A 308 19.35 13.50 -30.48
CA ASP A 308 19.74 12.31 -29.71
C ASP A 308 18.94 12.24 -28.41
#